data_ff0e5f35408f843122cfc58c04c9269c
#
_entry.id   ff0e5f35408f843122cfc58c04c9269c
#
_cell.length_a   1.000
_cell.length_b   1.000
_cell.length_c   1.000
_cell.angle_alpha   90.00
_cell.angle_beta   90.00
_cell.angle_gamma   90.00
#
_symmetry.space_group_name_H-M   'P 1'
#
loop_
_entity.id
_entity.type
_entity.pdbx_description
1 polymer ?
#
loop_
_entity_poly.entity_id
_entity_poly.type
_entity_poly.pdbx_seq_one_letter_code
_entity_poly.pdbx_strand_id
1 'polypeptide(L)'
;MYILGLSAMGHDSAAALLGDSGIVAAMEESKLARTRASEGIPREAIRYCLERAGIRWRDVVYVAIASRPWRAWQRQASFRARLAPLAPVSSGYFVNKASGELGRELNNVRIVRQMAGAPEGRVESLDHHLCHAASAFYASAFERALVVSLDEKGDGRAGFVGIGEGTGLREVQSLTLPHSLAWVYSQVTKLLGFRPHADEHKTQWLSICGEGGGDADSGAAAVKGAAAGAPSVAAGAPAFTELFLEMLRREPRGPAHLNAKYFRSGFAGELSFTHEFYRRAGIAQEPAENTPETRVPEPLRVRIATGLQRACEIILCEWLTALREEFKERSLCLAGGLYLNPLLVAAIEARVGFENVFVQPAAGNEGTALGAAYYLWHRQCGRARIAAMPGPYWGPAYSNEEIKKVLDNCKAAYHWCDSDEGKLGEAVRLLQAGKIMAWFQGAAEFGPRALGARSLLASPWAPYVKENLNDYVKHRESFRPFALAIPEERCGEYFECSPNGRFLTTMAKANGAGRRLLEGLPPGFLLHGNLVRLHVVHAADNPLFWKLLNRAGENAPAPLLVNTSFNLFGEPLVVTPRDAVRSYFCSGADALVAGNFLLEKR
;
A
#
# COMPACT_ATOMS: atom_id res chain seq x y z
N MET A 1 -25.75 11.68 -11.78
CA MET A 1 -26.03 10.59 -10.81
C MET A 1 -24.82 10.37 -9.93
N TYR A 2 -25.01 10.11 -8.62
CA TYR A 2 -23.88 9.87 -7.70
C TYR A 2 -24.01 8.53 -6.98
N ILE A 3 -22.89 7.81 -6.89
CA ILE A 3 -22.75 6.55 -6.14
C ILE A 3 -21.62 6.73 -5.13
N LEU A 4 -21.89 6.47 -3.85
CA LEU A 4 -20.92 6.52 -2.77
C LEU A 4 -20.50 5.09 -2.40
N GLY A 5 -19.22 4.77 -2.54
CA GLY A 5 -18.63 3.52 -2.07
C GLY A 5 -17.93 3.71 -0.75
N LEU A 6 -18.04 2.72 0.13
CA LEU A 6 -17.50 2.75 1.50
C LEU A 6 -16.71 1.48 1.81
N SER A 7 -15.49 1.65 2.29
CA SER A 7 -14.76 0.68 3.09
C SER A 7 -15.04 1.00 4.56
N ALA A 8 -15.92 0.22 5.22
CA ALA A 8 -16.50 0.62 6.52
C ALA A 8 -16.53 -0.50 7.57
N MET A 9 -15.91 -1.67 7.29
CA MET A 9 -16.08 -2.87 8.13
C MET A 9 -14.75 -3.47 8.65
N GLY A 10 -13.64 -2.75 8.54
CA GLY A 10 -12.34 -3.22 8.99
C GLY A 10 -11.42 -2.04 9.22
N HIS A 11 -10.11 -2.31 9.15
CA HIS A 11 -9.08 -1.29 9.14
C HIS A 11 -9.00 -0.61 7.77
N ASP A 12 -8.40 0.58 7.71
CA ASP A 12 -8.22 1.41 6.51
C ASP A 12 -9.55 1.83 5.86
N SER A 13 -10.46 2.35 6.69
CA SER A 13 -11.75 2.86 6.21
C SER A 13 -11.56 4.02 5.24
N ALA A 14 -12.41 4.06 4.21
CA ALA A 14 -12.35 5.05 3.13
C ALA A 14 -13.72 5.30 2.52
N ALA A 15 -13.85 6.43 1.83
CA ALA A 15 -15.00 6.73 0.98
C ALA A 15 -14.55 7.13 -0.42
N ALA A 16 -15.33 6.75 -1.44
CA ALA A 16 -15.13 7.15 -2.83
C ALA A 16 -16.48 7.52 -3.46
N LEU A 17 -16.54 8.64 -4.14
CA LEU A 17 -17.72 9.14 -4.83
C LEU A 17 -17.52 9.12 -6.34
N LEU A 18 -18.39 8.39 -7.03
CA LEU A 18 -18.49 8.41 -8.48
C LEU A 18 -19.63 9.33 -8.93
N GLY A 19 -19.41 10.03 -10.03
CA GLY A 19 -20.39 10.82 -10.75
C GLY A 19 -20.38 10.53 -12.24
N ASP A 20 -21.22 11.21 -13.01
CA ASP A 20 -21.32 11.01 -14.48
C ASP A 20 -20.01 11.32 -15.22
N SER A 21 -19.13 12.15 -14.64
CA SER A 21 -17.80 12.48 -15.16
C SER A 21 -16.68 11.53 -14.69
N GLY A 22 -17.00 10.50 -13.91
CA GLY A 22 -16.03 9.57 -13.33
C GLY A 22 -15.85 9.73 -11.82
N ILE A 23 -14.62 9.52 -11.32
CA ILE A 23 -14.30 9.67 -9.91
C ILE A 23 -14.31 11.16 -9.54
N VAL A 24 -15.19 11.56 -8.62
CA VAL A 24 -15.32 12.94 -8.13
C VAL A 24 -14.39 13.20 -6.94
N ALA A 25 -14.34 12.26 -6.01
CA ALA A 25 -13.53 12.32 -4.80
C ALA A 25 -13.28 10.91 -4.24
N ALA A 26 -12.13 10.70 -3.64
CA ALA A 26 -11.85 9.52 -2.83
C ALA A 26 -10.82 9.87 -1.77
N MET A 27 -11.02 9.37 -0.53
CA MET A 27 -10.07 9.62 0.56
C MET A 27 -10.19 8.59 1.68
N GLU A 28 -9.06 8.31 2.32
CA GLU A 28 -8.98 7.49 3.52
C GLU A 28 -9.36 8.31 4.76
N GLU A 29 -10.11 7.70 5.65
CA GLU A 29 -10.53 8.31 6.92
C GLU A 29 -9.32 8.65 7.79
N SER A 30 -8.32 7.76 7.85
CA SER A 30 -7.12 7.93 8.67
C SER A 30 -6.36 9.24 8.38
N LYS A 31 -6.30 9.63 7.11
CA LYS A 31 -5.63 10.86 6.67
C LYS A 31 -6.38 12.11 7.11
N LEU A 32 -7.73 12.10 7.03
CA LEU A 32 -8.58 13.23 7.41
C LEU A 32 -8.73 13.34 8.93
N ALA A 33 -9.00 12.22 9.61
CA ALA A 33 -9.14 12.17 11.06
C ALA A 33 -7.79 12.23 11.80
N ARG A 34 -6.67 12.20 11.09
CA ARG A 34 -5.30 12.21 11.65
C ARG A 34 -5.04 11.07 12.62
N THR A 35 -5.62 9.92 12.35
CA THR A 35 -5.45 8.68 13.12
C THR A 35 -4.55 7.72 12.35
N ARG A 36 -3.74 6.94 13.06
CA ARG A 36 -2.81 5.99 12.44
C ARG A 36 -3.52 4.81 11.76
N ALA A 37 -4.64 4.41 12.32
CA ALA A 37 -5.55 3.41 11.78
C ALA A 37 -6.98 3.92 11.95
N SER A 38 -7.81 3.69 10.95
CA SER A 38 -9.23 4.01 10.99
C SER A 38 -10.02 2.72 10.85
N GLU A 39 -11.00 2.56 11.73
CA GLU A 39 -11.92 1.42 11.71
C GLU A 39 -13.37 1.93 11.67
N GLY A 40 -14.22 1.16 11.02
CA GLY A 40 -15.66 1.45 10.96
C GLY A 40 -16.03 2.50 9.91
N ILE A 41 -17.02 3.33 10.23
CA ILE A 41 -17.64 4.24 9.27
C ILE A 41 -16.71 5.44 9.00
N PRO A 42 -16.31 5.70 7.74
CA PRO A 42 -15.41 6.79 7.37
C PRO A 42 -16.15 8.15 7.30
N ARG A 43 -16.45 8.75 8.45
CA ARG A 43 -17.31 9.93 8.54
C ARG A 43 -16.72 11.17 7.89
N GLU A 44 -15.43 11.42 8.11
CA GLU A 44 -14.74 12.57 7.53
C GLU A 44 -14.55 12.40 6.02
N ALA A 45 -14.22 11.17 5.58
CA ALA A 45 -14.09 10.89 4.14
C ALA A 45 -15.44 10.99 3.41
N ILE A 46 -16.54 10.54 4.02
CA ILE A 46 -17.90 10.74 3.48
C ILE A 46 -18.21 12.23 3.37
N ARG A 47 -17.99 12.99 4.45
CA ARG A 47 -18.24 14.44 4.47
C ARG A 47 -17.46 15.11 3.34
N TYR A 48 -16.16 14.83 3.24
CA TYR A 48 -15.32 15.35 2.17
C TYR A 48 -15.87 15.04 0.77
N CYS A 49 -16.25 13.79 0.51
CA CYS A 49 -16.79 13.38 -0.78
C CYS A 49 -18.06 14.18 -1.17
N LEU A 50 -18.98 14.36 -0.22
CA LEU A 50 -20.21 15.12 -0.44
C LEU A 50 -19.94 16.61 -0.65
N GLU A 51 -19.09 17.22 0.19
CA GLU A 51 -18.69 18.64 0.09
C GLU A 51 -17.97 18.92 -1.24
N ARG A 52 -17.07 18.03 -1.66
CA ARG A 52 -16.32 18.16 -2.92
C ARG A 52 -17.23 18.18 -4.13
N ALA A 53 -18.32 17.42 -4.09
CA ALA A 53 -19.34 17.39 -5.16
C ALA A 53 -20.41 18.50 -5.00
N GLY A 54 -20.45 19.22 -3.89
CA GLY A 54 -21.50 20.20 -3.57
C GLY A 54 -22.88 19.59 -3.39
N ILE A 55 -22.96 18.32 -2.91
CA ILE A 55 -24.20 17.55 -2.79
C ILE A 55 -24.51 17.17 -1.35
N ARG A 56 -25.72 16.71 -1.12
CA ARG A 56 -26.17 16.16 0.16
C ARG A 56 -26.48 14.66 0.01
N TRP A 57 -26.63 13.96 1.12
CA TRP A 57 -26.99 12.54 1.15
C TRP A 57 -28.19 12.16 0.25
N ARG A 58 -29.21 13.02 0.15
CA ARG A 58 -30.39 12.80 -0.68
C ARG A 58 -30.09 12.74 -2.19
N ASP A 59 -28.97 13.30 -2.61
CA ASP A 59 -28.53 13.36 -4.00
C ASP A 59 -27.71 12.12 -4.41
N VAL A 60 -27.31 11.29 -3.41
CA VAL A 60 -26.65 10.01 -3.62
C VAL A 60 -27.70 8.95 -3.94
N VAL A 61 -27.61 8.36 -5.14
CA VAL A 61 -28.57 7.36 -5.60
C VAL A 61 -28.35 6.01 -4.92
N TYR A 62 -27.10 5.57 -4.82
CA TYR A 62 -26.70 4.34 -4.16
C TYR A 62 -25.52 4.53 -3.24
N VAL A 63 -25.53 3.79 -2.13
CA VAL A 63 -24.40 3.64 -1.23
C VAL A 63 -23.97 2.18 -1.25
N ALA A 64 -22.71 1.92 -1.63
CA ALA A 64 -22.13 0.60 -1.71
C ALA A 64 -21.19 0.36 -0.52
N ILE A 65 -21.41 -0.68 0.26
CA ILE A 65 -20.53 -1.07 1.38
C ILE A 65 -19.75 -2.31 0.98
N ALA A 66 -18.43 -2.25 1.06
CA ALA A 66 -17.50 -3.32 0.66
C ALA A 66 -17.39 -4.43 1.72
N SER A 67 -18.51 -4.96 2.18
CA SER A 67 -18.60 -6.13 3.06
C SER A 67 -19.99 -6.75 3.03
N ARG A 68 -20.05 -8.05 3.23
CA ARG A 68 -21.26 -8.84 3.49
C ARG A 68 -21.17 -9.53 4.85
N PRO A 69 -21.42 -8.81 5.95
CA PRO A 69 -21.20 -9.30 7.32
C PRO A 69 -21.86 -10.65 7.59
N TRP A 70 -23.09 -10.83 7.11
CA TRP A 70 -23.85 -12.07 7.28
C TRP A 70 -23.17 -13.27 6.62
N ARG A 71 -22.63 -13.09 5.40
CA ARG A 71 -21.90 -14.15 4.70
C ARG A 71 -20.56 -14.46 5.37
N ALA A 72 -19.86 -13.44 5.87
CA ALA A 72 -18.66 -13.62 6.67
C ALA A 72 -18.94 -14.50 7.89
N TRP A 73 -20.00 -14.22 8.63
CA TRP A 73 -20.43 -15.01 9.78
C TRP A 73 -20.80 -16.44 9.41
N GLN A 74 -21.61 -16.65 8.36
CA GLN A 74 -21.99 -17.99 7.88
C GLN A 74 -20.78 -18.84 7.51
N ARG A 75 -19.80 -18.28 6.79
CA ARG A 75 -18.56 -18.98 6.39
C ARG A 75 -17.71 -19.32 7.61
N GLN A 76 -17.57 -18.40 8.55
CA GLN A 76 -16.85 -18.63 9.79
C GLN A 76 -17.56 -19.68 10.65
N ALA A 77 -18.87 -19.64 10.77
CA ALA A 77 -19.65 -20.63 11.51
C ALA A 77 -19.52 -22.03 10.88
N SER A 78 -19.61 -22.14 9.56
CA SER A 78 -19.44 -23.39 8.82
C SER A 78 -18.03 -23.97 8.97
N PHE A 79 -17.00 -23.12 8.91
CA PHE A 79 -15.61 -23.54 9.13
C PHE A 79 -15.42 -24.08 10.55
N ARG A 80 -15.98 -23.41 11.55
CA ARG A 80 -15.91 -23.80 12.95
C ARG A 80 -16.72 -25.05 13.28
N ALA A 81 -17.88 -25.21 12.67
CA ALA A 81 -18.68 -26.43 12.83
C ALA A 81 -17.91 -27.68 12.36
N ARG A 82 -17.08 -27.55 11.33
CA ARG A 82 -16.18 -28.62 10.86
C ARG A 82 -15.03 -28.91 11.83
N LEU A 83 -14.59 -27.91 12.62
CA LEU A 83 -13.51 -28.05 13.61
C LEU A 83 -14.04 -28.42 15.01
N ALA A 84 -15.33 -28.25 15.29
CA ALA A 84 -15.95 -28.50 16.60
C ALA A 84 -15.70 -29.92 17.18
N PRO A 85 -15.66 -31.00 16.39
CA PRO A 85 -15.32 -32.33 16.89
C PRO A 85 -13.90 -32.43 17.46
N LEU A 86 -12.99 -31.52 17.02
CA LEU A 86 -11.57 -31.52 17.39
C LEU A 86 -11.26 -30.63 18.59
N ALA A 87 -12.18 -29.73 18.99
CA ALA A 87 -11.96 -28.76 20.06
C ALA A 87 -13.29 -28.28 20.72
N PRO A 88 -13.98 -29.11 21.51
CA PRO A 88 -15.33 -28.84 22.01
C PRO A 88 -15.44 -27.70 23.04
N VAL A 89 -14.39 -27.42 23.83
CA VAL A 89 -14.46 -26.48 24.97
C VAL A 89 -14.41 -25.00 24.55
N SER A 90 -13.96 -24.74 23.36
CA SER A 90 -13.71 -23.38 22.86
C SER A 90 -14.85 -22.78 22.04
N SER A 91 -15.88 -23.55 21.73
CA SER A 91 -16.98 -23.13 20.86
C SER A 91 -17.78 -21.93 21.39
N GLY A 92 -17.98 -21.82 22.71
CA GLY A 92 -18.74 -20.74 23.32
C GLY A 92 -18.07 -19.35 23.21
N TYR A 93 -16.76 -19.28 23.45
CA TYR A 93 -16.01 -18.03 23.31
C TYR A 93 -16.01 -17.51 21.86
N PHE A 94 -15.94 -18.41 20.92
CA PHE A 94 -15.96 -18.09 19.49
C PHE A 94 -17.28 -17.56 19.00
N VAL A 95 -18.36 -18.19 19.39
CA VAL A 95 -19.71 -17.74 19.06
C VAL A 95 -19.90 -16.31 19.57
N ASN A 96 -19.45 -16.01 20.78
CA ASN A 96 -19.55 -14.67 21.37
C ASN A 96 -18.69 -13.63 20.62
N LYS A 97 -17.42 -13.93 20.28
CA LYS A 97 -16.55 -13.00 19.54
C LYS A 97 -17.06 -12.75 18.12
N ALA A 98 -17.39 -13.82 17.38
CA ALA A 98 -17.92 -13.68 16.01
C ALA A 98 -19.29 -13.00 15.98
N SER A 99 -20.15 -13.25 16.99
CA SER A 99 -21.44 -12.56 17.11
C SER A 99 -21.26 -11.10 17.47
N GLY A 100 -20.24 -10.75 18.28
CA GLY A 100 -19.86 -9.38 18.58
C GLY A 100 -19.32 -8.62 17.36
N GLU A 101 -18.49 -9.26 16.54
CA GLU A 101 -18.01 -8.69 15.27
C GLU A 101 -19.18 -8.48 14.29
N LEU A 102 -20.01 -9.50 14.08
CA LEU A 102 -21.21 -9.40 13.27
C LEU A 102 -22.14 -8.28 13.75
N GLY A 103 -22.35 -8.18 15.06
CA GLY A 103 -23.18 -7.14 15.68
C GLY A 103 -22.66 -5.73 15.38
N ARG A 104 -21.34 -5.52 15.47
CA ARG A 104 -20.71 -4.23 15.12
C ARG A 104 -20.87 -3.91 13.65
N GLU A 105 -20.60 -4.87 12.76
CA GLU A 105 -20.70 -4.67 11.31
C GLU A 105 -22.16 -4.40 10.88
N LEU A 106 -23.12 -5.14 11.39
CA LEU A 106 -24.54 -4.90 11.13
C LEU A 106 -25.00 -3.54 11.67
N ASN A 107 -24.47 -3.12 12.82
CA ASN A 107 -24.74 -1.80 13.36
C ASN A 107 -24.15 -0.70 12.45
N ASN A 108 -22.95 -0.90 11.90
CA ASN A 108 -22.38 0.03 10.93
C ASN A 108 -23.26 0.17 9.68
N VAL A 109 -23.75 -0.95 9.12
CA VAL A 109 -24.70 -0.93 8.00
C VAL A 109 -25.97 -0.14 8.37
N ARG A 110 -26.52 -0.37 9.58
CA ARG A 110 -27.69 0.35 10.09
C ARG A 110 -27.42 1.85 10.20
N ILE A 111 -26.26 2.24 10.76
CA ILE A 111 -25.90 3.66 10.90
C ILE A 111 -25.75 4.31 9.52
N VAL A 112 -25.10 3.66 8.55
CA VAL A 112 -24.98 4.17 7.19
C VAL A 112 -26.37 4.37 6.57
N ARG A 113 -27.31 3.43 6.74
CA ARG A 113 -28.70 3.58 6.30
C ARG A 113 -29.39 4.78 6.93
N GLN A 114 -29.20 4.98 8.24
CA GLN A 114 -29.75 6.14 8.97
C GLN A 114 -29.14 7.47 8.48
N MET A 115 -27.81 7.52 8.26
CA MET A 115 -27.13 8.71 7.72
C MET A 115 -27.60 9.05 6.31
N ALA A 116 -27.81 8.04 5.48
CA ALA A 116 -28.30 8.21 4.13
C ALA A 116 -29.78 8.62 4.05
N GLY A 117 -30.53 8.52 5.15
CA GLY A 117 -31.99 8.73 5.15
C GLY A 117 -32.69 7.86 4.10
N ALA A 118 -32.14 6.68 3.85
CA ALA A 118 -32.41 5.92 2.65
C ALA A 118 -33.60 4.98 2.82
N PRO A 119 -34.59 4.95 1.91
CA PRO A 119 -35.51 3.83 1.78
C PRO A 119 -34.74 2.52 1.52
N GLU A 120 -35.36 1.40 1.84
CA GLU A 120 -34.80 0.08 1.54
C GLU A 120 -34.41 -0.01 0.06
N GLY A 121 -33.17 -0.50 -0.21
CA GLY A 121 -32.64 -0.67 -1.57
C GLY A 121 -31.59 0.35 -2.02
N ARG A 122 -31.38 1.46 -1.30
CA ARG A 122 -30.32 2.43 -1.63
C ARG A 122 -28.95 2.09 -1.04
N VAL A 123 -28.87 1.23 -0.02
CA VAL A 123 -27.62 0.81 0.62
C VAL A 123 -27.40 -0.67 0.34
N GLU A 124 -26.36 -0.96 -0.43
CA GLU A 124 -26.01 -2.29 -0.89
C GLU A 124 -24.72 -2.78 -0.22
N SER A 125 -24.75 -4.02 0.27
CA SER A 125 -23.57 -4.71 0.81
C SER A 125 -22.98 -5.63 -0.24
N LEU A 126 -21.74 -5.44 -0.62
CA LEU A 126 -21.02 -6.16 -1.65
C LEU A 126 -19.92 -7.05 -1.05
N ASP A 127 -19.58 -8.13 -1.73
CA ASP A 127 -18.48 -9.01 -1.31
C ASP A 127 -17.15 -8.24 -1.31
N HIS A 128 -16.38 -8.37 -0.24
CA HIS A 128 -15.14 -7.63 -0.01
C HIS A 128 -14.12 -7.85 -1.14
N HIS A 129 -13.86 -9.11 -1.50
CA HIS A 129 -12.88 -9.41 -2.55
C HIS A 129 -13.37 -9.08 -3.95
N LEU A 130 -14.68 -9.09 -4.17
CA LEU A 130 -15.28 -8.55 -5.39
C LEU A 130 -15.02 -7.04 -5.50
N CYS A 131 -15.10 -6.31 -4.38
CA CYS A 131 -14.78 -4.88 -4.37
C CYS A 131 -13.30 -4.62 -4.66
N HIS A 132 -12.38 -5.41 -4.10
CA HIS A 132 -10.97 -5.37 -4.50
C HIS A 132 -10.80 -5.60 -6.01
N ALA A 133 -11.37 -6.68 -6.53
CA ALA A 133 -11.29 -7.02 -7.95
C ALA A 133 -11.86 -5.92 -8.85
N ALA A 134 -13.01 -5.36 -8.48
CA ALA A 134 -13.66 -4.26 -9.19
C ALA A 134 -12.80 -2.98 -9.18
N SER A 135 -12.12 -2.68 -8.07
CA SER A 135 -11.24 -1.52 -7.96
C SER A 135 -10.07 -1.57 -8.94
N ALA A 136 -9.53 -2.76 -9.21
CA ALA A 136 -8.45 -2.92 -10.17
C ALA A 136 -8.97 -2.98 -11.62
N PHE A 137 -9.96 -3.83 -11.87
CA PHE A 137 -10.44 -4.04 -13.25
C PHE A 137 -11.05 -2.79 -13.86
N TYR A 138 -11.96 -2.11 -13.16
CA TYR A 138 -12.63 -0.93 -13.73
C TYR A 138 -11.73 0.32 -13.77
N ALA A 139 -10.70 0.38 -12.93
CA ALA A 139 -9.71 1.45 -12.98
C ALA A 139 -8.64 1.24 -14.07
N SER A 140 -8.46 0.00 -14.55
CA SER A 140 -7.52 -0.33 -15.64
C SER A 140 -8.06 0.12 -17.00
N ALA A 141 -7.18 0.20 -18.00
CA ALA A 141 -7.56 0.44 -19.40
C ALA A 141 -7.95 -0.86 -20.13
N PHE A 142 -7.99 -2.02 -19.46
CA PHE A 142 -8.14 -3.31 -20.11
C PHE A 142 -9.61 -3.63 -20.38
N GLU A 143 -9.94 -3.92 -21.62
CA GLU A 143 -11.27 -4.37 -22.00
C GLU A 143 -11.56 -5.77 -21.45
N ARG A 144 -10.52 -6.62 -21.40
CA ARG A 144 -10.58 -7.97 -20.85
C ARG A 144 -9.30 -8.29 -20.07
N ALA A 145 -9.43 -8.92 -18.89
CA ALA A 145 -8.31 -9.29 -18.03
C ALA A 145 -8.66 -10.42 -17.07
N LEU A 146 -7.63 -11.20 -16.70
CA LEU A 146 -7.65 -11.97 -15.46
C LEU A 146 -7.56 -10.98 -14.29
N VAL A 147 -8.42 -11.17 -13.27
CA VAL A 147 -8.48 -10.28 -12.11
C VAL A 147 -8.24 -11.10 -10.86
N VAL A 148 -7.22 -10.75 -10.09
CA VAL A 148 -6.85 -11.47 -8.88
C VAL A 148 -6.78 -10.52 -7.70
N SER A 149 -7.54 -10.82 -6.64
CA SER A 149 -7.36 -10.15 -5.35
C SER A 149 -6.86 -11.12 -4.29
N LEU A 150 -5.82 -10.71 -3.56
CA LEU A 150 -5.27 -11.44 -2.41
C LEU A 150 -5.15 -10.50 -1.22
N ASP A 151 -5.85 -10.85 -0.15
CA ASP A 151 -5.82 -10.08 1.09
C ASP A 151 -5.72 -11.00 2.30
N GLU A 152 -5.54 -10.44 3.49
CA GLU A 152 -5.48 -11.24 4.70
C GLU A 152 -6.78 -12.00 4.91
N LYS A 153 -7.88 -11.26 4.97
CA LYS A 153 -9.23 -11.80 5.12
C LYS A 153 -10.29 -10.75 4.77
N GLY A 154 -11.35 -11.18 4.13
CA GLY A 154 -12.55 -10.38 3.88
C GLY A 154 -13.75 -11.28 3.66
N ASP A 155 -14.85 -11.04 4.35
CA ASP A 155 -16.08 -11.84 4.26
C ASP A 155 -15.87 -13.38 4.38
N GLY A 156 -14.87 -13.80 5.21
CA GLY A 156 -14.51 -15.21 5.42
C GLY A 156 -13.74 -15.86 4.27
N ARG A 157 -13.08 -15.05 3.43
CA ARG A 157 -12.27 -15.46 2.27
C ARG A 157 -10.86 -14.87 2.37
N ALA A 158 -9.95 -15.41 1.58
CA ALA A 158 -8.56 -14.95 1.43
C ALA A 158 -8.32 -14.26 0.07
N GLY A 159 -9.25 -14.40 -0.89
CA GLY A 159 -9.07 -13.81 -2.21
C GLY A 159 -10.15 -14.21 -3.21
N PHE A 160 -9.96 -13.68 -4.42
CA PHE A 160 -10.85 -13.81 -5.57
C PHE A 160 -10.03 -13.97 -6.84
N VAL A 161 -10.45 -14.87 -7.72
CA VAL A 161 -9.98 -14.93 -9.11
C VAL A 161 -11.18 -14.80 -10.02
N GLY A 162 -11.10 -13.94 -11.00
CA GLY A 162 -12.19 -13.71 -11.95
C GLY A 162 -11.73 -13.26 -13.32
N ILE A 163 -12.65 -13.23 -14.24
CA ILE A 163 -12.48 -12.64 -15.57
C ILE A 163 -13.32 -11.38 -15.64
N GLY A 164 -12.65 -10.27 -15.91
CA GLY A 164 -13.26 -9.01 -16.26
C GLY A 164 -13.38 -8.88 -17.76
N GLU A 165 -14.54 -8.47 -18.28
CA GLU A 165 -14.79 -8.23 -19.70
C GLU A 165 -15.87 -7.16 -19.87
N GLY A 166 -15.54 -6.06 -20.55
CA GLY A 166 -16.41 -4.89 -20.71
C GLY A 166 -16.84 -4.34 -19.34
N THR A 167 -18.12 -4.37 -19.03
CA THR A 167 -18.70 -4.02 -17.73
C THR A 167 -18.93 -5.24 -16.83
N GLY A 168 -18.61 -6.45 -17.29
CA GLY A 168 -18.78 -7.70 -16.57
C GLY A 168 -17.57 -8.04 -15.71
N LEU A 169 -17.82 -8.56 -14.51
CA LEU A 169 -16.78 -9.16 -13.65
C LEU A 169 -17.35 -10.46 -13.09
N ARG A 170 -16.78 -11.59 -13.54
CA ARG A 170 -17.26 -12.94 -13.21
C ARG A 170 -16.22 -13.69 -12.42
N GLU A 171 -16.57 -14.12 -11.22
CA GLU A 171 -15.72 -14.98 -10.39
C GLU A 171 -15.58 -16.37 -11.05
N VAL A 172 -14.36 -16.87 -11.12
CA VAL A 172 -14.03 -18.22 -11.59
C VAL A 172 -13.50 -19.10 -10.47
N GLN A 173 -12.88 -18.48 -9.44
CA GLN A 173 -12.35 -19.21 -8.30
C GLN A 173 -12.44 -18.36 -7.02
N SER A 174 -12.84 -19.00 -5.91
CA SER A 174 -12.88 -18.43 -4.56
C SER A 174 -11.76 -18.99 -3.72
N LEU A 175 -10.96 -18.12 -3.10
CA LEU A 175 -9.91 -18.52 -2.17
C LEU A 175 -10.43 -18.42 -0.75
N THR A 176 -10.35 -19.52 -0.01
CA THR A 176 -10.98 -19.65 1.32
C THR A 176 -9.97 -19.63 2.44
N LEU A 177 -10.40 -19.11 3.60
CA LEU A 177 -9.62 -19.25 4.83
C LEU A 177 -9.53 -20.75 5.25
N PRO A 178 -8.44 -21.15 5.94
CA PRO A 178 -7.35 -20.33 6.47
C PRO A 178 -6.20 -20.06 5.49
N HIS A 179 -6.31 -20.46 4.23
CA HIS A 179 -5.24 -20.53 3.24
C HIS A 179 -4.92 -19.14 2.64
N SER A 180 -4.47 -18.19 3.47
CA SER A 180 -4.11 -16.83 3.08
C SER A 180 -2.61 -16.57 3.19
N LEU A 181 -1.96 -16.24 2.05
CA LEU A 181 -0.56 -15.80 2.03
C LEU A 181 -0.36 -14.48 2.77
N ALA A 182 -1.30 -13.54 2.62
CA ALA A 182 -1.21 -12.26 3.30
C ALA A 182 -1.29 -12.43 4.82
N TRP A 183 -2.11 -13.37 5.30
CA TRP A 183 -2.17 -13.68 6.72
C TRP A 183 -0.85 -14.27 7.25
N VAL A 184 -0.21 -15.17 6.50
CA VAL A 184 1.12 -15.69 6.84
C VAL A 184 2.14 -14.56 6.87
N TYR A 185 2.09 -13.64 5.91
CA TYR A 185 2.99 -12.49 5.85
C TYR A 185 2.84 -11.61 7.10
N SER A 186 1.62 -11.31 7.54
CA SER A 186 1.32 -10.57 8.78
C SER A 186 1.80 -11.32 10.03
N GLN A 187 1.65 -12.65 10.10
CA GLN A 187 2.13 -13.44 11.24
C GLN A 187 3.67 -13.47 11.33
N VAL A 188 4.36 -13.57 10.19
CA VAL A 188 5.83 -13.45 10.18
C VAL A 188 6.25 -12.02 10.53
N THR A 189 5.54 -11.00 10.10
CA THR A 189 5.77 -9.62 10.50
C THR A 189 5.73 -9.46 12.03
N LYS A 190 4.71 -10.07 12.67
CA LYS A 190 4.61 -10.14 14.14
C LYS A 190 5.77 -10.90 14.77
N LEU A 191 6.16 -12.05 14.21
CA LEU A 191 7.29 -12.85 14.68
C LEU A 191 8.61 -12.06 14.67
N LEU A 192 8.80 -11.22 13.65
CA LEU A 192 9.98 -10.35 13.51
C LEU A 192 9.92 -9.10 14.40
N GLY A 193 8.88 -8.95 15.24
CA GLY A 193 8.72 -7.85 16.18
C GLY A 193 8.20 -6.56 15.58
N PHE A 194 7.61 -6.65 14.42
CA PHE A 194 6.88 -5.56 13.80
C PHE A 194 5.36 -5.70 14.05
N ARG A 195 4.61 -4.63 13.82
CA ARG A 195 3.16 -4.66 14.04
C ARG A 195 2.46 -5.23 12.83
N PRO A 196 1.70 -6.33 12.98
CA PRO A 196 0.85 -6.84 11.92
C PRO A 196 -0.21 -5.79 11.52
N HIS A 197 -0.67 -5.83 10.29
CA HIS A 197 -1.62 -4.90 9.64
C HIS A 197 -1.12 -3.45 9.50
N ALA A 198 0.18 -3.20 9.72
CA ALA A 198 0.76 -1.86 9.64
C ALA A 198 2.21 -1.83 9.14
N ASP A 199 3.00 -2.83 9.53
CA ASP A 199 4.44 -2.83 9.34
C ASP A 199 4.93 -3.94 8.38
N GLU A 200 4.06 -4.61 7.60
CA GLU A 200 4.43 -5.64 6.60
C GLU A 200 5.47 -5.14 5.62
N HIS A 201 5.40 -3.86 5.30
CA HIS A 201 6.39 -3.20 4.46
C HIS A 201 7.81 -3.20 5.09
N LYS A 202 7.95 -3.31 6.42
CA LYS A 202 9.26 -3.44 7.08
C LYS A 202 9.83 -4.83 6.87
N THR A 203 9.01 -5.88 7.01
CA THR A 203 9.38 -7.25 6.68
C THR A 203 9.83 -7.37 5.23
N GLN A 204 9.10 -6.76 4.31
CA GLN A 204 9.42 -6.68 2.89
C GLN A 204 10.80 -6.03 2.65
N TRP A 205 11.07 -4.85 3.25
CA TRP A 205 12.36 -4.17 3.05
C TRP A 205 13.51 -4.83 3.81
N LEU A 206 13.23 -5.52 4.90
CA LEU A 206 14.23 -6.32 5.60
C LEU A 206 14.70 -7.52 4.75
N SER A 207 13.84 -8.06 3.90
CA SER A 207 14.16 -9.23 3.06
C SER A 207 15.30 -8.96 2.07
N ILE A 208 15.42 -7.74 1.56
CA ILE A 208 16.48 -7.38 0.60
C ILE A 208 17.86 -7.21 1.24
N CYS A 209 17.93 -7.06 2.56
CA CYS A 209 19.20 -7.00 3.29
C CYS A 209 19.93 -8.36 3.33
N GLY A 210 19.24 -9.46 3.06
CA GLY A 210 19.80 -10.82 3.05
C GLY A 210 20.29 -11.31 1.69
N GLU A 211 20.08 -10.54 0.62
CA GLU A 211 20.42 -10.95 -0.74
C GLU A 211 21.86 -10.62 -1.18
N GLY A 212 22.60 -9.84 -0.39
CA GLY A 212 23.97 -9.38 -0.65
C GLY A 212 25.08 -10.38 -0.37
N GLY A 213 24.86 -11.67 -0.53
CA GLY A 213 25.84 -12.75 -0.26
C GLY A 213 26.96 -12.93 -1.30
N GLY A 214 27.30 -11.91 -2.08
CA GLY A 214 28.44 -11.90 -3.00
C GLY A 214 29.54 -10.89 -2.62
N ASP A 215 29.17 -9.80 -1.96
CA ASP A 215 30.11 -8.79 -1.48
C ASP A 215 29.78 -8.48 -0.01
N ALA A 216 30.58 -9.08 0.88
CA ALA A 216 30.35 -9.07 2.34
C ALA A 216 30.46 -7.69 3.01
N ASP A 217 30.75 -6.62 2.27
CA ASP A 217 31.06 -5.30 2.84
C ASP A 217 29.95 -4.25 2.71
N SER A 218 28.97 -4.40 1.80
CA SER A 218 27.96 -3.36 1.59
C SER A 218 26.65 -3.55 2.36
N GLY A 219 26.31 -4.77 2.80
CA GLY A 219 25.08 -5.06 3.55
C GLY A 219 25.22 -4.94 5.06
N ALA A 220 26.40 -5.23 5.60
CA ALA A 220 26.66 -5.17 7.04
C ALA A 220 26.84 -3.72 7.58
N ALA A 221 27.24 -2.80 6.72
CA ALA A 221 27.38 -1.39 7.08
C ALA A 221 26.04 -0.65 7.27
N ALA A 222 24.93 -1.22 6.78
CA ALA A 222 23.61 -0.63 6.93
C ALA A 222 22.97 -0.85 8.32
N VAL A 223 23.53 -1.77 9.12
CA VAL A 223 23.08 -2.03 10.50
C VAL A 223 24.18 -1.63 11.46
N LYS A 224 24.27 -0.36 11.81
CA LYS A 224 25.17 0.11 12.88
C LYS A 224 24.78 -0.58 14.19
N GLY A 225 25.60 -1.54 14.63
CA GLY A 225 25.42 -2.24 15.89
C GLY A 225 25.72 -3.75 15.87
N ALA A 226 25.98 -4.35 14.70
CA ALA A 226 26.39 -5.75 14.64
C ALA A 226 27.86 -5.89 15.08
N ALA A 227 28.08 -6.62 16.18
CA ALA A 227 29.43 -6.92 16.70
C ALA A 227 30.25 -7.63 15.62
N ALA A 228 31.51 -7.20 15.45
CA ALA A 228 32.46 -7.85 14.57
C ALA A 228 32.67 -9.31 15.03
N GLY A 229 32.26 -10.27 14.20
CA GLY A 229 32.40 -11.71 14.49
C GLY A 229 31.19 -12.57 14.12
N ALA A 230 30.12 -12.01 13.55
CA ALA A 230 28.97 -12.81 13.12
C ALA A 230 29.29 -13.63 11.84
N PRO A 231 28.93 -14.94 11.79
CA PRO A 231 29.13 -15.76 10.59
C PRO A 231 28.33 -15.21 9.40
N SER A 232 28.87 -15.37 8.18
CA SER A 232 28.27 -14.83 6.95
C SER A 232 26.81 -15.21 6.82
N VAL A 233 25.95 -14.21 6.75
CA VAL A 233 24.47 -14.32 6.76
C VAL A 233 23.93 -15.08 5.54
N ALA A 234 24.71 -15.21 4.46
CA ALA A 234 24.30 -15.80 3.19
C ALA A 234 24.01 -17.31 3.24
N ALA A 235 24.65 -18.06 4.10
CA ALA A 235 24.61 -19.54 4.06
C ALA A 235 23.28 -20.18 4.49
N GLY A 236 22.31 -19.43 4.98
CA GLY A 236 21.08 -20.00 5.52
C GLY A 236 19.75 -19.45 4.97
N ALA A 237 19.79 -18.46 4.06
CA ALA A 237 18.56 -17.94 3.44
C ALA A 237 17.83 -19.00 2.60
N PRO A 238 18.49 -19.87 1.82
CA PRO A 238 17.85 -20.97 1.09
C PRO A 238 17.04 -21.91 1.98
N ALA A 239 17.57 -22.22 3.18
CA ALA A 239 16.88 -23.13 4.12
C ALA A 239 15.53 -22.56 4.61
N PHE A 240 15.39 -21.23 4.76
CA PHE A 240 14.12 -20.61 5.11
C PHE A 240 13.15 -20.55 3.93
N THR A 241 13.64 -20.34 2.71
CA THR A 241 12.80 -20.42 1.51
C THR A 241 12.18 -21.82 1.39
N GLU A 242 12.97 -22.87 1.53
CA GLU A 242 12.50 -24.27 1.51
C GLU A 242 11.51 -24.55 2.64
N LEU A 243 11.79 -24.06 3.86
CA LEU A 243 10.88 -24.18 5.00
C LEU A 243 9.51 -23.54 4.68
N PHE A 244 9.50 -22.31 4.17
CA PHE A 244 8.24 -21.64 3.82
C PHE A 244 7.54 -22.32 2.64
N LEU A 245 8.24 -22.86 1.66
CA LEU A 245 7.64 -23.67 0.59
C LEU A 245 7.02 -24.96 1.12
N GLU A 246 7.63 -25.62 2.12
CA GLU A 246 7.04 -26.76 2.80
C GLU A 246 5.81 -26.38 3.65
N MET A 247 5.86 -25.22 4.29
CA MET A 247 4.75 -24.67 5.09
C MET A 247 3.56 -24.26 4.24
N LEU A 248 3.82 -23.76 3.03
CA LEU A 248 2.86 -23.18 2.09
C LEU A 248 2.75 -24.08 0.85
N ARG A 249 2.25 -25.30 1.05
CA ARG A 249 2.13 -26.29 -0.03
C ARG A 249 1.33 -25.73 -1.21
N ARG A 250 1.83 -25.98 -2.40
CA ARG A 250 1.10 -25.65 -3.64
C ARG A 250 -0.17 -26.49 -3.76
N GLU A 251 -1.24 -25.83 -4.20
CA GLU A 251 -2.46 -26.51 -4.61
C GLU A 251 -2.94 -26.03 -5.99
N PRO A 252 -3.61 -26.91 -6.78
CA PRO A 252 -4.15 -26.51 -8.09
C PRO A 252 -5.22 -25.40 -7.99
N ARG A 253 -5.88 -25.27 -6.83
CA ARG A 253 -6.99 -24.34 -6.61
C ARG A 253 -6.64 -23.19 -5.65
N GLY A 254 -5.42 -22.67 -5.71
CA GLY A 254 -5.02 -21.52 -4.90
C GLY A 254 -3.52 -21.31 -4.91
N PRO A 255 -3.03 -20.16 -4.44
CA PRO A 255 -1.60 -19.91 -4.40
C PRO A 255 -0.90 -20.82 -3.38
N ALA A 256 -1.55 -21.14 -2.25
CA ALA A 256 -0.94 -21.94 -1.22
C ALA A 256 -1.99 -22.63 -0.32
N HIS A 257 -1.62 -23.77 0.23
CA HIS A 257 -2.33 -24.46 1.29
C HIS A 257 -1.47 -24.49 2.56
N LEU A 258 -2.00 -24.01 3.67
CA LEU A 258 -1.28 -24.00 4.93
C LEU A 258 -1.12 -25.41 5.48
N ASN A 259 0.12 -25.86 5.68
CA ASN A 259 0.42 -27.15 6.24
C ASN A 259 0.18 -27.15 7.76
N ALA A 260 -0.82 -27.88 8.23
CA ALA A 260 -1.21 -27.96 9.65
C ALA A 260 -0.07 -28.40 10.60
N LYS A 261 1.01 -28.99 10.08
CA LYS A 261 2.22 -29.29 10.85
C LYS A 261 2.86 -28.02 11.44
N TYR A 262 2.76 -26.88 10.72
CA TYR A 262 3.44 -25.64 11.07
C TYR A 262 2.51 -24.54 11.58
N PHE A 263 1.21 -24.67 11.34
CA PHE A 263 0.21 -23.67 11.70
C PHE A 263 -0.84 -24.24 12.64
N ARG A 264 -1.18 -23.45 13.66
CA ARG A 264 -2.39 -23.63 14.46
C ARG A 264 -3.38 -22.54 14.07
N SER A 265 -4.61 -22.90 13.80
CA SER A 265 -5.69 -21.94 13.87
C SER A 265 -6.05 -21.78 15.35
N GLY A 266 -5.74 -20.64 15.92
CA GLY A 266 -6.08 -20.31 17.31
C GLY A 266 -7.58 -20.20 17.50
N PHE A 267 -8.00 -20.26 18.75
CA PHE A 267 -9.40 -20.19 19.17
C PHE A 267 -10.11 -18.89 18.75
N ALA A 268 -9.37 -17.81 18.49
CA ALA A 268 -9.90 -16.52 18.06
C ALA A 268 -9.89 -16.29 16.54
N GLY A 269 -9.65 -17.34 15.75
CA GLY A 269 -9.43 -17.18 14.30
C GLY A 269 -8.08 -16.54 13.98
N GLU A 270 -7.17 -16.53 14.96
CA GLU A 270 -5.79 -16.07 14.78
C GLU A 270 -4.95 -17.24 14.30
N LEU A 271 -4.12 -17.00 13.30
CA LEU A 271 -3.11 -17.92 12.86
C LEU A 271 -1.90 -17.79 13.79
N SER A 272 -1.37 -18.90 14.26
CA SER A 272 -0.13 -18.96 15.03
C SER A 272 0.76 -20.09 14.55
N PHE A 273 2.05 -20.03 14.87
CA PHE A 273 2.98 -21.08 14.52
C PHE A 273 2.96 -22.19 15.57
N THR A 274 3.22 -23.44 15.12
CA THR A 274 3.36 -24.61 16.03
C THR A 274 4.78 -24.66 16.59
N HIS A 275 4.97 -25.50 17.63
CA HIS A 275 6.31 -25.81 18.16
C HIS A 275 7.26 -26.33 17.07
N GLU A 276 6.77 -27.09 16.09
CA GLU A 276 7.58 -27.60 14.99
C GLU A 276 8.16 -26.50 14.12
N PHE A 277 7.40 -25.42 13.88
CA PHE A 277 7.96 -24.25 13.20
C PHE A 277 9.13 -23.65 13.98
N TYR A 278 8.95 -23.36 15.28
CA TYR A 278 10.00 -22.76 16.10
C TYR A 278 11.25 -23.65 16.16
N ARG A 279 11.07 -24.96 16.29
CA ARG A 279 12.15 -25.94 16.26
C ARG A 279 12.93 -25.92 14.94
N ARG A 280 12.22 -25.93 13.80
CA ARG A 280 12.82 -25.89 12.46
C ARG A 280 13.49 -24.55 12.16
N ALA A 281 12.94 -23.47 12.64
CA ALA A 281 13.47 -22.13 12.48
C ALA A 281 14.66 -21.83 13.42
N GLY A 282 14.96 -22.72 14.38
CA GLY A 282 16.01 -22.49 15.37
C GLY A 282 15.70 -21.34 16.34
N ILE A 283 14.43 -21.06 16.57
CA ILE A 283 13.94 -20.01 17.46
C ILE A 283 13.56 -20.64 18.79
N ALA A 284 14.05 -20.09 19.91
CA ALA A 284 13.60 -20.50 21.23
C ALA A 284 12.08 -20.25 21.38
N GLN A 285 11.40 -21.17 22.07
CA GLN A 285 9.95 -21.30 22.15
C GLN A 285 9.22 -19.99 22.48
N GLU A 286 7.97 -19.92 22.01
CA GLU A 286 6.97 -18.84 22.11
C GLU A 286 7.28 -17.72 23.12
N PRO A 287 7.26 -16.45 22.69
CA PRO A 287 7.24 -15.33 23.63
C PRO A 287 5.99 -15.43 24.50
N ALA A 288 6.11 -15.37 25.80
CA ALA A 288 4.98 -15.11 26.68
C ALA A 288 4.26 -13.84 26.18
N GLU A 289 2.93 -13.85 26.17
CA GLU A 289 2.05 -12.92 25.47
C GLU A 289 2.26 -11.40 25.71
N ASN A 290 3.20 -11.00 26.57
CA ASN A 290 3.33 -9.61 27.05
C ASN A 290 4.75 -9.01 26.98
N THR A 291 5.69 -9.55 26.23
CA THR A 291 7.01 -8.90 26.10
C THR A 291 7.14 -8.18 24.75
N PRO A 292 7.41 -6.84 24.75
CA PRO A 292 7.60 -6.06 23.53
C PRO A 292 8.93 -6.35 22.79
N GLU A 293 9.79 -7.18 23.35
CA GLU A 293 11.11 -7.46 22.79
C GLU A 293 11.08 -8.69 21.89
N THR A 294 11.53 -8.52 20.66
CA THR A 294 11.70 -9.61 19.70
C THR A 294 12.79 -10.56 20.18
N ARG A 295 12.43 -11.82 20.42
CA ARG A 295 13.39 -12.88 20.74
C ARG A 295 14.13 -13.43 19.51
N VAL A 296 13.86 -12.90 18.32
CA VAL A 296 14.53 -13.32 17.09
C VAL A 296 15.78 -12.45 16.88
N PRO A 297 17.00 -13.02 16.93
CA PRO A 297 18.23 -12.27 16.69
C PRO A 297 18.27 -11.62 15.31
N GLU A 298 18.91 -10.46 15.19
CA GLU A 298 18.90 -9.65 13.95
C GLU A 298 19.33 -10.43 12.69
N PRO A 299 20.40 -11.23 12.68
CA PRO A 299 20.76 -12.02 11.48
C PRO A 299 19.68 -13.04 11.08
N LEU A 300 18.96 -13.59 12.06
CA LEU A 300 17.90 -14.55 11.82
C LEU A 300 16.64 -13.85 11.29
N ARG A 301 16.34 -12.63 11.76
CA ARG A 301 15.23 -11.81 11.25
C ARG A 301 15.34 -11.57 9.74
N VAL A 302 16.53 -11.17 9.28
CA VAL A 302 16.82 -10.95 7.84
C VAL A 302 16.59 -12.24 7.06
N ARG A 303 17.13 -13.37 7.52
CA ARG A 303 17.01 -14.67 6.85
C ARG A 303 15.56 -15.15 6.76
N ILE A 304 14.78 -14.97 7.83
CA ILE A 304 13.35 -15.31 7.84
C ILE A 304 12.58 -14.41 6.85
N ALA A 305 12.82 -13.10 6.88
CA ALA A 305 12.17 -12.15 5.97
C ALA A 305 12.50 -12.49 4.50
N THR A 306 13.78 -12.76 4.19
CA THR A 306 14.22 -13.15 2.84
C THR A 306 13.59 -14.46 2.39
N GLY A 307 13.56 -15.48 3.26
CA GLY A 307 12.96 -16.77 2.95
C GLY A 307 11.46 -16.67 2.68
N LEU A 308 10.72 -15.90 3.49
CA LEU A 308 9.30 -15.63 3.27
C LEU A 308 9.05 -14.92 1.94
N GLN A 309 9.77 -13.84 1.67
CA GLN A 309 9.61 -13.05 0.44
C GLN A 309 9.85 -13.92 -0.81
N ARG A 310 10.95 -14.69 -0.81
CA ARG A 310 11.29 -15.61 -1.90
C ARG A 310 10.24 -16.70 -2.09
N ALA A 311 9.78 -17.33 -1.02
CA ALA A 311 8.73 -18.35 -1.10
C ALA A 311 7.43 -17.78 -1.67
N CYS A 312 7.01 -16.57 -1.23
CA CYS A 312 5.83 -15.91 -1.77
C CYS A 312 5.99 -15.58 -3.26
N GLU A 313 7.17 -15.11 -3.71
CA GLU A 313 7.46 -14.85 -5.13
C GLU A 313 7.35 -16.12 -5.97
N ILE A 314 7.96 -17.21 -5.52
CA ILE A 314 7.92 -18.50 -6.23
C ILE A 314 6.46 -18.98 -6.35
N ILE A 315 5.75 -19.07 -5.24
CA ILE A 315 4.37 -19.57 -5.17
C ILE A 315 3.43 -18.74 -6.06
N LEU A 316 3.52 -17.41 -5.97
CA LEU A 316 2.64 -16.53 -6.76
C LEU A 316 2.96 -16.57 -8.24
N CYS A 317 4.25 -16.55 -8.64
CA CYS A 317 4.62 -16.64 -10.05
C CYS A 317 4.16 -17.95 -10.68
N GLU A 318 4.37 -19.08 -9.99
CA GLU A 318 3.94 -20.38 -10.49
C GLU A 318 2.42 -20.50 -10.59
N TRP A 319 1.69 -20.05 -9.58
CA TRP A 319 0.23 -20.08 -9.58
C TRP A 319 -0.37 -19.16 -10.66
N LEU A 320 0.12 -17.92 -10.78
CA LEU A 320 -0.35 -16.99 -11.79
C LEU A 320 0.01 -17.43 -13.22
N THR A 321 1.15 -18.13 -13.40
CA THR A 321 1.49 -18.76 -14.69
C THR A 321 0.46 -19.82 -15.06
N ALA A 322 0.12 -20.70 -14.11
CA ALA A 322 -0.91 -21.72 -14.34
C ALA A 322 -2.27 -21.09 -14.67
N LEU A 323 -2.68 -20.03 -13.96
CA LEU A 323 -3.93 -19.31 -14.29
C LEU A 323 -3.88 -18.65 -15.68
N ARG A 324 -2.75 -18.05 -16.05
CA ARG A 324 -2.57 -17.48 -17.40
C ARG A 324 -2.74 -18.55 -18.48
N GLU A 325 -2.15 -19.71 -18.29
CA GLU A 325 -2.25 -20.83 -19.22
C GLU A 325 -3.66 -21.42 -19.30
N GLU A 326 -4.35 -21.53 -18.16
CA GLU A 326 -5.72 -22.05 -18.07
C GLU A 326 -6.72 -21.12 -18.77
N PHE A 327 -6.67 -19.81 -18.44
CA PHE A 327 -7.65 -18.84 -18.93
C PHE A 327 -7.21 -18.14 -20.23
N LYS A 328 -5.96 -18.29 -20.64
CA LYS A 328 -5.36 -17.70 -21.86
C LYS A 328 -5.52 -16.18 -21.94
N GLU A 329 -5.47 -15.52 -20.77
CA GLU A 329 -5.58 -14.06 -20.68
C GLU A 329 -4.21 -13.40 -20.89
N ARG A 330 -4.23 -12.25 -21.58
CA ARG A 330 -3.02 -11.47 -21.87
C ARG A 330 -2.78 -10.36 -20.86
N SER A 331 -3.85 -9.92 -20.18
CA SER A 331 -3.82 -8.83 -19.21
C SER A 331 -4.19 -9.33 -17.82
N LEU A 332 -3.54 -8.77 -16.80
CA LEU A 332 -3.73 -9.10 -15.38
C LEU A 332 -4.03 -7.83 -14.59
N CYS A 333 -5.10 -7.88 -13.78
CA CYS A 333 -5.41 -6.86 -12.78
C CYS A 333 -5.22 -7.42 -11.36
N LEU A 334 -4.50 -6.68 -10.50
CA LEU A 334 -4.15 -7.07 -9.13
C LEU A 334 -4.69 -6.07 -8.10
N ALA A 335 -5.30 -6.58 -7.02
CA ALA A 335 -5.72 -5.82 -5.85
C ALA A 335 -5.68 -6.70 -4.58
N GLY A 336 -5.87 -6.10 -3.41
CA GLY A 336 -5.71 -6.72 -2.10
C GLY A 336 -4.36 -6.37 -1.46
N GLY A 337 -4.33 -6.36 -0.13
CA GLY A 337 -3.20 -5.87 0.67
C GLY A 337 -1.85 -6.52 0.35
N LEU A 338 -1.83 -7.77 -0.14
CA LEU A 338 -0.61 -8.45 -0.53
C LEU A 338 0.13 -7.73 -1.68
N TYR A 339 -0.59 -7.10 -2.59
CA TYR A 339 -0.01 -6.38 -3.74
C TYR A 339 0.45 -4.94 -3.43
N LEU A 340 0.39 -4.52 -2.16
CA LEU A 340 1.14 -3.36 -1.67
C LEU A 340 2.66 -3.61 -1.59
N ASN A 341 3.07 -4.87 -1.83
CA ASN A 341 4.47 -5.30 -1.88
C ASN A 341 5.03 -5.18 -3.32
N PRO A 342 5.78 -4.11 -3.66
CA PRO A 342 6.29 -3.89 -5.00
C PRO A 342 7.36 -4.91 -5.44
N LEU A 343 8.01 -5.63 -4.51
CA LEU A 343 8.93 -6.71 -4.87
C LEU A 343 8.16 -7.91 -5.44
N LEU A 344 7.01 -8.27 -4.86
CA LEU A 344 6.13 -9.31 -5.40
C LEU A 344 5.60 -8.91 -6.78
N VAL A 345 5.16 -7.66 -6.94
CA VAL A 345 4.65 -7.17 -8.23
C VAL A 345 5.75 -7.24 -9.30
N ALA A 346 6.96 -6.75 -9.01
CA ALA A 346 8.08 -6.81 -9.94
C ALA A 346 8.44 -8.26 -10.33
N ALA A 347 8.39 -9.19 -9.38
CA ALA A 347 8.60 -10.61 -9.66
C ALA A 347 7.52 -11.19 -10.59
N ILE A 348 6.26 -10.82 -10.38
CA ILE A 348 5.13 -11.22 -11.25
C ILE A 348 5.33 -10.67 -12.67
N GLU A 349 5.59 -9.38 -12.82
CA GLU A 349 5.83 -8.73 -14.11
C GLU A 349 7.00 -9.37 -14.88
N ALA A 350 8.07 -9.71 -14.17
CA ALA A 350 9.27 -10.27 -14.80
C ALA A 350 9.15 -11.75 -15.19
N ARG A 351 8.34 -12.55 -14.50
CA ARG A 351 8.40 -14.01 -14.57
C ARG A 351 7.13 -14.68 -15.09
N VAL A 352 5.94 -14.06 -14.93
CA VAL A 352 4.67 -14.73 -15.26
C VAL A 352 4.34 -14.64 -16.74
N GLY A 353 4.77 -13.58 -17.42
CA GLY A 353 4.63 -13.41 -18.87
C GLY A 353 3.25 -12.90 -19.31
N PHE A 354 2.52 -12.18 -18.49
CA PHE A 354 1.40 -11.35 -18.96
C PHE A 354 1.95 -10.18 -19.78
N GLU A 355 1.26 -9.81 -20.84
CA GLU A 355 1.65 -8.66 -21.67
C GLU A 355 1.39 -7.34 -20.95
N ASN A 356 0.29 -7.29 -20.18
CA ASN A 356 -0.13 -6.11 -19.46
C ASN A 356 -0.46 -6.47 -18.02
N VAL A 357 0.09 -5.74 -17.06
CA VAL A 357 -0.21 -5.87 -15.64
C VAL A 357 -0.63 -4.52 -15.08
N PHE A 358 -1.78 -4.45 -14.43
CA PHE A 358 -2.25 -3.29 -13.70
C PHE A 358 -2.43 -3.64 -12.24
N VAL A 359 -1.82 -2.85 -11.36
CA VAL A 359 -1.99 -2.95 -9.91
C VAL A 359 -2.73 -1.73 -9.41
N GLN A 360 -3.84 -1.94 -8.69
CA GLN A 360 -4.56 -0.83 -8.06
C GLN A 360 -3.63 -0.04 -7.12
N PRO A 361 -3.42 1.28 -7.31
CA PRO A 361 -2.55 2.08 -6.44
C PRO A 361 -2.96 2.06 -4.97
N ALA A 362 -4.27 2.04 -4.71
CA ALA A 362 -4.88 1.82 -3.40
C ALA A 362 -5.29 0.35 -3.30
N ALA A 363 -4.31 -0.58 -3.34
CA ALA A 363 -4.60 -2.03 -3.39
C ALA A 363 -5.16 -2.57 -2.08
N GLY A 364 -4.96 -1.89 -0.95
CA GLY A 364 -5.49 -2.26 0.37
C GLY A 364 -6.99 -2.07 0.52
N ASN A 365 -7.47 -2.15 1.75
CA ASN A 365 -8.90 -2.05 2.06
C ASN A 365 -9.52 -0.72 1.63
N GLU A 366 -8.74 0.37 1.63
CA GLU A 366 -9.18 1.69 1.18
C GLU A 366 -9.71 1.67 -0.26
N GLY A 367 -9.07 0.90 -1.14
CA GLY A 367 -9.48 0.77 -2.54
C GLY A 367 -10.81 0.05 -2.74
N THR A 368 -11.25 -0.74 -1.75
CA THR A 368 -12.55 -1.41 -1.83
C THR A 368 -13.72 -0.43 -1.89
N ALA A 369 -13.56 0.78 -1.32
CA ALA A 369 -14.56 1.84 -1.44
C ALA A 369 -14.78 2.24 -2.91
N LEU A 370 -13.69 2.43 -3.65
CA LEU A 370 -13.74 2.72 -5.07
C LEU A 370 -14.33 1.55 -5.87
N GLY A 371 -13.90 0.33 -5.57
CA GLY A 371 -14.39 -0.88 -6.23
C GLY A 371 -15.89 -1.12 -6.01
N ALA A 372 -16.38 -0.85 -4.80
CA ALA A 372 -17.80 -0.97 -4.48
C ALA A 372 -18.64 0.03 -5.31
N ALA A 373 -18.19 1.28 -5.41
CA ALA A 373 -18.85 2.29 -6.22
C ALA A 373 -18.83 1.93 -7.72
N TYR A 374 -17.69 1.51 -8.27
CA TYR A 374 -17.57 1.05 -9.65
C TYR A 374 -18.49 -0.14 -9.96
N TYR A 375 -18.53 -1.14 -9.05
CA TYR A 375 -19.35 -2.32 -9.27
C TYR A 375 -20.84 -1.98 -9.39
N LEU A 376 -21.36 -1.11 -8.51
CA LEU A 376 -22.75 -0.65 -8.63
C LEU A 376 -22.98 0.20 -9.88
N TRP A 377 -22.04 1.06 -10.22
CA TRP A 377 -22.11 1.89 -11.43
C TRP A 377 -22.33 1.06 -12.69
N HIS A 378 -21.53 0.02 -12.86
CA HIS A 378 -21.58 -0.80 -14.07
C HIS A 378 -22.68 -1.87 -14.01
N ARG A 379 -22.83 -2.55 -12.89
CA ARG A 379 -23.71 -3.73 -12.79
C ARG A 379 -25.15 -3.41 -12.41
N GLN A 380 -25.36 -2.47 -11.49
CA GLN A 380 -26.69 -2.10 -11.02
C GLN A 380 -27.31 -1.01 -11.89
N CYS A 381 -26.52 -0.01 -12.26
CA CYS A 381 -27.00 1.12 -13.05
C CYS A 381 -26.83 0.92 -14.56
N GLY A 382 -26.20 -0.17 -15.01
CA GLY A 382 -25.99 -0.48 -16.42
C GLY A 382 -25.22 0.59 -17.20
N ARG A 383 -24.42 1.40 -16.51
CA ARG A 383 -23.68 2.50 -17.15
C ARG A 383 -22.46 1.99 -17.90
N ALA A 384 -22.12 2.69 -18.97
CA ALA A 384 -20.90 2.44 -19.72
C ALA A 384 -19.65 2.53 -18.83
N ARG A 385 -18.58 1.89 -19.28
CA ARG A 385 -17.32 1.91 -18.57
C ARG A 385 -16.79 3.34 -18.45
N ILE A 386 -16.42 3.73 -17.24
CA ILE A 386 -15.71 4.99 -16.98
C ILE A 386 -14.30 4.86 -17.57
N ALA A 387 -13.75 5.95 -18.09
CA ALA A 387 -12.37 5.96 -18.58
C ALA A 387 -11.39 5.45 -17.52
N ALA A 388 -10.28 4.86 -17.97
CA ALA A 388 -9.22 4.41 -17.11
C ALA A 388 -8.80 5.52 -16.13
N MET A 389 -8.39 5.12 -14.95
CA MET A 389 -8.01 6.01 -13.87
C MET A 389 -6.86 6.94 -14.31
N PRO A 390 -7.09 8.28 -14.36
CA PRO A 390 -6.05 9.21 -14.82
C PRO A 390 -4.90 9.36 -13.81
N GLY A 391 -5.18 9.19 -12.51
CA GLY A 391 -4.22 9.32 -11.43
C GLY A 391 -4.92 9.23 -10.08
N PRO A 392 -4.21 9.22 -8.95
CA PRO A 392 -4.79 9.02 -7.63
C PRO A 392 -5.08 10.33 -6.87
N TYR A 393 -5.13 11.48 -7.52
CA TYR A 393 -5.24 12.80 -6.88
C TYR A 393 -6.69 13.22 -6.68
N TRP A 394 -7.43 12.51 -5.81
CA TRP A 394 -8.86 12.75 -5.54
C TRP A 394 -9.15 13.27 -4.14
N GLY A 395 -8.11 13.45 -3.33
CA GLY A 395 -8.21 14.03 -2.00
C GLY A 395 -8.31 15.55 -2.02
N PRO A 396 -8.34 16.20 -0.84
CA PRO A 396 -8.48 17.65 -0.71
C PRO A 396 -7.36 18.45 -1.41
N ALA A 397 -7.76 19.51 -2.07
CA ALA A 397 -6.91 20.57 -2.60
C ALA A 397 -7.29 21.89 -1.92
N TYR A 398 -6.34 22.80 -1.80
CA TYR A 398 -6.52 24.08 -1.10
C TYR A 398 -6.06 25.24 -1.97
N SER A 399 -6.81 26.33 -1.95
CA SER A 399 -6.44 27.58 -2.59
C SER A 399 -5.30 28.29 -1.83
N ASN A 400 -4.65 29.24 -2.48
CA ASN A 400 -3.63 30.06 -1.81
C ASN A 400 -4.23 30.88 -0.65
N GLU A 401 -5.49 31.33 -0.75
CA GLU A 401 -6.18 32.06 0.33
C GLU A 401 -6.39 31.18 1.56
N GLU A 402 -6.78 29.91 1.37
CA GLU A 402 -6.94 28.95 2.47
C GLU A 402 -5.61 28.64 3.14
N ILE A 403 -4.55 28.45 2.34
CA ILE A 403 -3.19 28.22 2.86
C ILE A 403 -2.72 29.45 3.63
N LYS A 404 -2.86 30.65 3.05
CA LYS A 404 -2.49 31.93 3.70
C LYS A 404 -3.16 32.09 5.05
N LYS A 405 -4.46 31.85 5.11
CA LYS A 405 -5.23 31.93 6.38
C LYS A 405 -4.63 31.04 7.48
N VAL A 406 -4.16 29.84 7.13
CA VAL A 406 -3.51 28.96 8.11
C VAL A 406 -2.14 29.50 8.50
N LEU A 407 -1.34 29.97 7.56
CA LEU A 407 -0.01 30.53 7.82
C LEU A 407 -0.08 31.77 8.72
N ASP A 408 -0.99 32.68 8.43
CA ASP A 408 -1.22 33.90 9.23
C ASP A 408 -1.68 33.54 10.66
N ASN A 409 -2.61 32.59 10.81
CA ASN A 409 -3.07 32.12 12.12
C ASN A 409 -1.95 31.46 12.94
N CYS A 410 -1.01 30.77 12.28
CA CYS A 410 0.17 30.18 12.92
C CYS A 410 1.30 31.20 13.13
N LYS A 411 1.14 32.45 12.69
CA LYS A 411 2.18 33.50 12.69
C LYS A 411 3.47 33.03 12.03
N ALA A 412 3.35 32.21 11.00
CA ALA A 412 4.50 31.69 10.27
C ALA A 412 5.06 32.79 9.35
N ALA A 413 6.38 32.96 9.36
CA ALA A 413 7.06 33.78 8.37
C ALA A 413 7.15 33.02 7.05
N TYR A 414 6.76 33.66 5.97
CA TYR A 414 6.79 33.10 4.63
C TYR A 414 7.18 34.13 3.57
N HIS A 415 7.68 33.60 2.47
CA HIS A 415 7.87 34.33 1.22
C HIS A 415 6.77 33.95 0.22
N TRP A 416 6.20 34.91 -0.48
CA TRP A 416 5.23 34.69 -1.55
C TRP A 416 5.94 34.59 -2.90
N CYS A 417 5.67 33.53 -3.65
CA CYS A 417 6.12 33.33 -5.02
C CYS A 417 5.02 33.75 -6.00
N ASP A 418 5.26 34.78 -6.81
CA ASP A 418 4.25 35.38 -7.69
C ASP A 418 3.80 34.46 -8.84
N SER A 419 4.59 33.43 -9.17
CA SER A 419 4.33 32.53 -10.28
C SER A 419 4.83 31.12 -9.99
N ASP A 420 4.33 30.15 -10.76
CA ASP A 420 4.87 28.79 -10.73
C ASP A 420 6.35 28.75 -11.07
N GLU A 421 6.79 29.56 -12.03
CA GLU A 421 8.22 29.65 -12.42
C GLU A 421 9.10 30.17 -11.28
N GLY A 422 8.68 31.20 -10.57
CA GLY A 422 9.37 31.70 -9.38
C GLY A 422 9.44 30.64 -8.26
N LYS A 423 8.31 30.02 -7.98
CA LYS A 423 8.21 28.92 -7.00
C LYS A 423 9.13 27.74 -7.35
N LEU A 424 9.15 27.30 -8.60
CA LEU A 424 10.03 26.24 -9.08
C LEU A 424 11.51 26.63 -8.99
N GLY A 425 11.84 27.90 -9.29
CA GLY A 425 13.19 28.42 -9.15
C GLY A 425 13.70 28.34 -7.71
N GLU A 426 12.89 28.81 -6.74
CA GLU A 426 13.21 28.71 -5.32
C GLU A 426 13.32 27.24 -4.84
N ALA A 427 12.39 26.38 -5.27
CA ALA A 427 12.43 24.96 -4.93
C ALA A 427 13.73 24.29 -5.45
N VAL A 428 14.13 24.57 -6.69
CA VAL A 428 15.39 24.05 -7.26
C VAL A 428 16.61 24.59 -6.52
N ARG A 429 16.63 25.88 -6.18
CA ARG A 429 17.69 26.50 -5.37
C ARG A 429 17.90 25.75 -4.04
N LEU A 430 16.82 25.46 -3.34
CA LEU A 430 16.85 24.73 -2.08
C LEU A 430 17.36 23.30 -2.25
N LEU A 431 16.86 22.59 -3.25
CA LEU A 431 17.26 21.20 -3.53
C LEU A 431 18.76 21.11 -3.92
N GLN A 432 19.26 22.06 -4.72
CA GLN A 432 20.69 22.15 -5.08
C GLN A 432 21.58 22.51 -3.88
N ALA A 433 21.05 23.26 -2.92
CA ALA A 433 21.73 23.52 -1.65
C ALA A 433 21.68 22.33 -0.67
N GLY A 434 21.18 21.16 -1.11
CA GLY A 434 21.10 19.95 -0.29
C GLY A 434 20.02 19.98 0.79
N LYS A 435 19.05 20.88 0.69
CA LYS A 435 17.96 21.05 1.65
C LYS A 435 16.88 19.98 1.46
N ILE A 436 16.28 19.55 2.57
CA ILE A 436 15.09 18.68 2.60
C ILE A 436 13.86 19.58 2.58
N MET A 437 13.06 19.45 1.52
CA MET A 437 11.91 20.29 1.27
C MET A 437 10.60 19.53 1.43
N ALA A 438 9.71 20.05 2.29
CA ALA A 438 8.32 19.62 2.35
C ALA A 438 7.53 20.27 1.18
N TRP A 439 6.85 19.43 0.39
CA TRP A 439 6.12 19.82 -0.81
C TRP A 439 4.64 19.54 -0.66
N PHE A 440 3.82 20.60 -0.64
CA PHE A 440 2.38 20.54 -0.44
C PHE A 440 1.68 21.26 -1.59
N GLN A 441 1.27 20.52 -2.62
CA GLN A 441 0.73 21.05 -3.86
C GLN A 441 -0.48 20.27 -4.36
N GLY A 442 -1.44 20.97 -4.97
CA GLY A 442 -2.60 20.35 -5.63
C GLY A 442 -3.46 19.48 -4.72
N ALA A 443 -4.14 18.50 -5.32
CA ALA A 443 -5.00 17.55 -4.61
C ALA A 443 -4.16 16.43 -3.97
N ALA A 444 -4.59 15.98 -2.77
CA ALA A 444 -3.92 14.89 -2.05
C ALA A 444 -4.12 13.55 -2.76
N GLU A 445 -3.14 12.67 -2.62
CA GLU A 445 -3.18 11.31 -3.14
C GLU A 445 -4.17 10.43 -2.35
N PHE A 446 -4.96 9.63 -3.08
CA PHE A 446 -5.69 8.49 -2.55
C PHE A 446 -4.84 7.23 -2.70
N GLY A 447 -4.64 6.48 -1.60
CA GLY A 447 -3.74 5.34 -1.52
C GLY A 447 -2.51 5.61 -0.63
N PRO A 448 -1.71 4.58 -0.34
CA PRO A 448 -0.68 4.63 0.71
C PRO A 448 0.62 5.33 0.28
N ARG A 449 0.74 5.76 -0.97
CA ARG A 449 1.99 6.32 -1.52
C ARG A 449 1.89 7.84 -1.70
N ALA A 450 2.99 8.53 -1.40
CA ALA A 450 3.17 9.93 -1.79
C ALA A 450 3.71 9.99 -3.22
N LEU A 451 3.00 10.70 -4.09
CA LEU A 451 3.25 10.77 -5.52
C LEU A 451 3.49 12.21 -6.01
N GLY A 452 4.12 13.02 -5.16
CA GLY A 452 4.51 14.39 -5.52
C GLY A 452 3.48 15.47 -5.23
N ALA A 453 2.37 15.17 -4.51
CA ALA A 453 1.45 16.19 -4.00
C ALA A 453 1.65 16.47 -2.51
N ARG A 454 1.94 15.43 -1.73
CA ARG A 454 2.20 15.48 -0.28
C ARG A 454 3.52 14.77 0.02
N SER A 455 4.63 15.35 -0.42
CA SER A 455 5.94 14.72 -0.46
C SER A 455 6.98 15.49 0.35
N LEU A 456 7.97 14.75 0.86
CA LEU A 456 9.26 15.31 1.21
C LEU A 456 10.22 15.01 0.06
N LEU A 457 10.87 16.04 -0.44
CA LEU A 457 11.76 16.02 -1.58
C LEU A 457 13.18 16.38 -1.15
N ALA A 458 14.18 15.75 -1.77
CA ALA A 458 15.57 16.09 -1.58
C ALA A 458 16.38 15.73 -2.83
N SER A 459 17.53 16.34 -3.01
CA SER A 459 18.49 15.95 -4.04
C SER A 459 19.13 14.61 -3.67
N PRO A 460 19.13 13.60 -4.54
CA PRO A 460 19.79 12.33 -4.26
C PRO A 460 21.32 12.45 -4.21
N TRP A 461 21.89 13.53 -4.75
CA TRP A 461 23.33 13.83 -4.74
C TRP A 461 23.78 14.56 -3.47
N ALA A 462 22.86 15.00 -2.61
CA ALA A 462 23.21 15.65 -1.36
C ALA A 462 23.92 14.65 -0.41
N PRO A 463 25.07 15.03 0.17
CA PRO A 463 25.74 14.17 1.13
C PRO A 463 24.82 13.83 2.31
N TYR A 464 24.89 12.59 2.77
CA TYR A 464 24.11 12.10 3.93
C TYR A 464 22.58 12.24 3.79
N VAL A 465 22.05 12.40 2.56
CA VAL A 465 20.60 12.64 2.33
C VAL A 465 19.74 11.52 2.94
N LYS A 466 20.19 10.27 2.84
CA LYS A 466 19.46 9.12 3.35
C LYS A 466 19.47 9.08 4.88
N GLU A 467 20.62 9.32 5.49
CA GLU A 467 20.79 9.40 6.94
C GLU A 467 19.97 10.57 7.51
N ASN A 468 20.10 11.75 6.90
CA ASN A 468 19.35 12.94 7.31
C ASN A 468 17.83 12.71 7.25
N LEU A 469 17.34 12.10 6.16
CA LEU A 469 15.93 11.76 6.04
C LEU A 469 15.49 10.69 7.04
N ASN A 470 16.30 9.64 7.29
CA ASN A 470 15.90 8.57 8.20
C ASN A 470 15.98 8.99 9.66
N ASP A 471 17.09 9.63 10.07
CA ASP A 471 17.40 9.87 11.48
C ASP A 471 16.72 11.14 12.02
N TYR A 472 16.66 12.22 11.21
CA TYR A 472 16.18 13.53 11.67
C TYR A 472 14.78 13.90 11.18
N VAL A 473 14.27 13.23 10.12
CA VAL A 473 12.95 13.56 9.57
C VAL A 473 11.95 12.43 9.77
N LYS A 474 12.35 11.20 9.46
CA LYS A 474 11.43 10.04 9.48
C LYS A 474 11.54 9.18 10.74
N HIS A 475 12.64 9.27 11.48
CA HIS A 475 12.93 8.46 12.68
C HIS A 475 12.59 6.98 12.45
N ARG A 476 13.17 6.37 11.40
CA ARG A 476 12.83 5.03 10.97
C ARG A 476 14.06 4.17 10.67
N GLU A 477 13.82 2.89 10.47
CA GLU A 477 14.84 1.90 10.21
C GLU A 477 15.69 2.24 8.96
N SER A 478 17.01 2.14 9.07
CA SER A 478 17.98 2.53 8.02
C SER A 478 17.90 1.65 6.77
N PHE A 479 17.41 0.42 6.88
CA PHE A 479 17.25 -0.51 5.76
C PHE A 479 16.10 -0.14 4.81
N ARG A 480 15.23 0.78 5.18
CA ARG A 480 14.09 1.17 4.33
C ARG A 480 14.55 2.07 3.17
N PRO A 481 14.35 1.65 1.89
CA PRO A 481 14.76 2.46 0.76
C PRO A 481 13.86 3.68 0.58
N PHE A 482 14.42 4.75 0.04
CA PHE A 482 13.66 5.87 -0.50
C PHE A 482 13.34 5.63 -1.98
N ALA A 483 12.22 6.19 -2.43
CA ALA A 483 11.93 6.23 -3.85
C ALA A 483 12.69 7.39 -4.51
N LEU A 484 13.14 7.17 -5.74
CA LEU A 484 13.54 8.23 -6.67
C LEU A 484 12.34 8.56 -7.56
N ALA A 485 12.17 9.84 -7.91
CA ALA A 485 11.20 10.28 -8.90
C ALA A 485 11.93 10.75 -10.16
N ILE A 486 11.38 10.41 -11.34
CA ILE A 486 11.91 10.77 -12.67
C ILE A 486 10.77 11.15 -13.60
N PRO A 487 10.94 12.12 -14.54
CA PRO A 487 9.98 12.34 -15.61
C PRO A 487 9.86 11.10 -16.53
N GLU A 488 8.65 10.81 -17.00
CA GLU A 488 8.36 9.63 -17.83
C GLU A 488 9.30 9.50 -19.03
N GLU A 489 9.46 10.58 -19.78
CA GLU A 489 10.26 10.65 -21.01
C GLU A 489 11.75 10.40 -20.80
N ARG A 490 12.25 10.58 -19.57
CA ARG A 490 13.65 10.36 -19.22
C ARG A 490 13.90 8.99 -18.56
N CYS A 491 12.80 8.27 -18.23
CA CYS A 491 12.89 6.99 -17.51
C CYS A 491 13.74 5.96 -18.29
N GLY A 492 13.45 5.77 -19.58
CA GLY A 492 14.11 4.77 -20.42
C GLY A 492 15.63 4.97 -20.63
N GLU A 493 16.15 6.16 -20.35
CA GLU A 493 17.58 6.43 -20.41
C GLU A 493 18.35 5.67 -19.31
N TYR A 494 17.73 5.46 -18.16
CA TYR A 494 18.37 4.92 -16.96
C TYR A 494 17.72 3.65 -16.44
N PHE A 495 16.41 3.46 -16.67
CA PHE A 495 15.63 2.44 -16.01
C PHE A 495 14.66 1.73 -16.96
N GLU A 496 14.51 0.43 -16.74
CA GLU A 496 13.42 -0.39 -17.26
C GLU A 496 12.32 -0.42 -16.20
N CYS A 497 11.15 0.12 -16.51
CA CYS A 497 10.02 0.20 -15.59
C CYS A 497 8.72 -0.07 -16.33
N SER A 498 7.84 -0.88 -15.73
CA SER A 498 6.48 -1.06 -16.21
C SER A 498 5.62 0.18 -15.94
N PRO A 499 4.43 0.28 -16.55
CA PRO A 499 3.47 1.37 -16.26
C PRO A 499 3.08 1.49 -14.77
N ASN A 500 3.24 0.44 -13.98
CA ASN A 500 2.98 0.44 -12.53
C ASN A 500 3.98 1.29 -11.73
N GLY A 501 5.13 1.65 -12.30
CA GLY A 501 6.07 2.63 -11.73
C GLY A 501 5.47 4.02 -11.55
N ARG A 502 4.44 4.37 -12.32
CA ARG A 502 3.64 5.60 -12.19
C ARG A 502 3.03 5.76 -10.79
N PHE A 503 2.77 4.65 -10.11
CA PHE A 503 2.11 4.64 -8.79
C PHE A 503 2.96 4.06 -7.66
N LEU A 504 4.25 3.78 -7.89
CA LEU A 504 5.12 3.11 -6.92
C LEU A 504 4.60 1.72 -6.47
N THR A 505 3.86 1.03 -7.33
CA THR A 505 3.32 -0.31 -7.05
C THR A 505 4.23 -1.44 -7.53
N THR A 506 5.32 -1.12 -8.23
CA THR A 506 6.37 -2.05 -8.67
C THR A 506 7.77 -1.51 -8.40
N MET A 507 8.80 -2.29 -8.77
CA MET A 507 10.19 -1.87 -8.79
C MET A 507 10.66 -1.68 -10.23
N ALA A 508 11.49 -0.67 -10.47
CA ALA A 508 12.22 -0.53 -11.72
C ALA A 508 13.55 -1.29 -11.66
N LYS A 509 14.13 -1.57 -12.82
CA LYS A 509 15.47 -2.14 -12.94
C LYS A 509 16.41 -1.14 -13.59
N ALA A 510 17.56 -0.87 -12.96
CA ALA A 510 18.57 0.00 -13.52
C ALA A 510 19.26 -0.69 -14.71
N ASN A 511 19.28 -0.01 -15.87
CA ASN A 511 20.09 -0.43 -17.03
C ASN A 511 21.57 -0.05 -16.81
N GLY A 512 22.43 -0.23 -17.81
CA GLY A 512 23.85 0.07 -17.70
C GLY A 512 24.17 1.53 -17.35
N ALA A 513 23.40 2.50 -17.88
CA ALA A 513 23.55 3.92 -17.58
C ALA A 513 23.02 4.23 -16.16
N GLY A 514 21.86 3.66 -15.80
CA GLY A 514 21.28 3.82 -14.48
C GLY A 514 22.16 3.27 -13.36
N ARG A 515 22.80 2.11 -13.55
CA ARG A 515 23.75 1.55 -12.57
C ARG A 515 24.91 2.51 -12.32
N ARG A 516 25.60 2.97 -13.37
CA ARG A 516 26.71 3.93 -13.25
C ARG A 516 26.28 5.22 -12.56
N LEU A 517 25.05 5.69 -12.86
CA LEU A 517 24.49 6.88 -12.22
C LEU A 517 24.28 6.66 -10.72
N LEU A 518 23.68 5.53 -10.34
CA LEU A 518 23.32 5.24 -8.96
C LEU A 518 24.51 4.81 -8.10
N GLU A 519 25.56 4.23 -8.67
CA GLU A 519 26.84 3.95 -7.99
C GLU A 519 27.52 5.23 -7.50
N GLY A 520 27.27 6.36 -8.15
CA GLY A 520 27.71 7.70 -7.73
C GLY A 520 26.87 8.34 -6.61
N LEU A 521 25.80 7.70 -6.16
CA LEU A 521 24.92 8.18 -5.08
C LEU A 521 25.26 7.54 -3.74
N PRO A 522 24.79 8.14 -2.61
CA PRO A 522 24.85 7.46 -1.32
C PRO A 522 24.23 6.06 -1.38
N PRO A 523 24.77 5.06 -0.64
CA PRO A 523 24.27 3.68 -0.70
C PRO A 523 22.79 3.54 -0.37
N GLY A 524 22.10 2.60 -1.03
CA GLY A 524 20.70 2.20 -0.73
C GLY A 524 19.65 2.78 -1.65
N PHE A 525 20.02 3.44 -2.75
CA PHE A 525 19.12 3.71 -3.87
C PHE A 525 19.13 2.57 -4.90
N LEU A 526 20.29 1.97 -5.15
CA LEU A 526 20.42 0.75 -5.94
C LEU A 526 20.34 -0.46 -5.00
N LEU A 527 19.37 -1.32 -5.22
CA LEU A 527 19.13 -2.53 -4.43
C LEU A 527 19.68 -3.75 -5.15
N HIS A 528 19.74 -4.90 -4.45
CA HIS A 528 20.18 -6.15 -5.05
C HIS A 528 19.38 -6.48 -6.33
N GLY A 529 20.02 -7.09 -7.32
CA GLY A 529 19.41 -7.38 -8.63
C GLY A 529 19.19 -6.15 -9.52
N ASN A 530 19.88 -5.03 -9.22
CA ASN A 530 19.74 -3.73 -9.89
C ASN A 530 18.33 -3.12 -9.73
N LEU A 531 17.60 -3.48 -8.69
CA LEU A 531 16.27 -2.95 -8.43
C LEU A 531 16.35 -1.53 -7.86
N VAL A 532 15.38 -0.71 -8.27
CA VAL A 532 15.24 0.68 -7.84
C VAL A 532 13.79 0.95 -7.50
N ARG A 533 13.54 1.57 -6.36
CA ARG A 533 12.22 2.08 -6.03
C ARG A 533 12.00 3.38 -6.80
N LEU A 534 11.24 3.32 -7.88
CA LEU A 534 11.12 4.43 -8.83
C LEU A 534 9.66 4.90 -8.98
N HIS A 535 9.46 6.21 -8.89
CA HIS A 535 8.22 6.91 -9.24
C HIS A 535 8.40 7.55 -10.62
N VAL A 536 7.73 7.03 -11.62
CA VAL A 536 7.70 7.58 -12.98
C VAL A 536 6.61 8.63 -13.05
N VAL A 537 6.97 9.89 -13.22
CA VAL A 537 6.06 11.03 -13.14
C VAL A 537 5.60 11.45 -14.53
N HIS A 538 4.30 11.34 -14.76
CA HIS A 538 3.66 11.76 -16.00
C HIS A 538 3.21 13.23 -15.92
N ALA A 539 3.47 14.02 -16.95
CA ALA A 539 3.06 15.42 -17.02
C ALA A 539 1.53 15.58 -16.89
N ALA A 540 0.75 14.62 -17.43
CA ALA A 540 -0.71 14.64 -17.35
C ALA A 540 -1.25 14.43 -15.93
N ASP A 541 -0.51 13.77 -15.05
CA ASP A 541 -0.95 13.45 -13.69
C ASP A 541 -0.62 14.56 -12.71
N ASN A 542 0.63 15.00 -12.74
CA ASN A 542 1.15 16.03 -11.84
C ASN A 542 2.09 16.97 -12.59
N PRO A 543 1.54 17.92 -13.38
CA PRO A 543 2.32 18.79 -14.24
C PRO A 543 3.33 19.65 -13.47
N LEU A 544 2.99 20.08 -12.25
CA LEU A 544 3.89 20.92 -11.46
C LEU A 544 5.09 20.12 -10.93
N PHE A 545 4.88 18.90 -10.44
CA PHE A 545 5.96 18.03 -9.98
C PHE A 545 6.84 17.56 -11.14
N TRP A 546 6.23 17.27 -12.30
CA TRP A 546 6.94 16.97 -13.53
C TRP A 546 7.85 18.14 -13.95
N LYS A 547 7.35 19.40 -13.94
CA LYS A 547 8.16 20.59 -14.21
C LYS A 547 9.31 20.74 -13.22
N LEU A 548 9.05 20.50 -11.91
CA LEU A 548 10.09 20.57 -10.89
C LEU A 548 11.23 19.57 -11.17
N LEU A 549 10.89 18.33 -11.53
CA LEU A 549 11.88 17.30 -11.86
C LEU A 549 12.74 17.70 -13.05
N ASN A 550 12.13 18.13 -14.14
CA ASN A 550 12.86 18.58 -15.34
C ASN A 550 13.81 19.74 -15.01
N ARG A 551 13.32 20.77 -14.31
CA ARG A 551 14.12 21.92 -13.95
C ARG A 551 15.24 21.58 -12.95
N ALA A 552 15.00 20.69 -12.00
CA ALA A 552 16.05 20.20 -11.10
C ALA A 552 17.13 19.41 -11.85
N GLY A 553 16.78 18.78 -12.96
CA GLY A 553 17.70 18.04 -13.83
C GLY A 553 18.59 18.88 -14.74
N GLU A 554 18.27 20.17 -14.98
CA GLU A 554 19.03 21.04 -15.89
C GLU A 554 20.51 21.18 -15.48
N ASN A 555 20.80 21.17 -14.18
CA ASN A 555 22.13 21.31 -13.61
C ASN A 555 22.54 20.12 -12.73
N ALA A 556 21.95 18.94 -12.98
CA ALA A 556 22.23 17.71 -12.27
C ALA A 556 22.57 16.58 -13.26
N PRO A 557 23.24 15.50 -12.83
CA PRO A 557 23.56 14.36 -13.72
C PRO A 557 22.33 13.71 -14.34
N ALA A 558 21.18 13.76 -13.69
CA ALA A 558 19.88 13.29 -14.18
C ALA A 558 18.73 13.99 -13.46
N PRO A 559 17.52 14.05 -14.04
CA PRO A 559 16.34 14.68 -13.42
C PRO A 559 15.72 13.76 -12.34
N LEU A 560 16.48 13.52 -11.29
CA LEU A 560 16.10 12.67 -10.17
C LEU A 560 15.93 13.46 -8.89
N LEU A 561 14.85 13.18 -8.17
CA LEU A 561 14.65 13.64 -6.80
C LEU A 561 14.29 12.46 -5.89
N VAL A 562 14.77 12.49 -4.65
CA VAL A 562 14.22 11.64 -3.59
C VAL A 562 12.78 12.04 -3.33
N ASN A 563 11.86 11.07 -3.35
CA ASN A 563 10.44 11.27 -3.05
C ASN A 563 10.02 10.35 -1.89
N THR A 564 9.58 10.94 -0.79
CA THR A 564 9.00 10.18 0.33
C THR A 564 7.77 10.90 0.90
N SER A 565 6.94 10.19 1.66
CA SER A 565 5.71 10.74 2.22
C SER A 565 5.95 11.94 3.14
N PHE A 566 5.13 12.99 3.00
CA PHE A 566 5.14 14.09 3.94
C PHE A 566 4.26 13.75 5.16
N ASN A 567 4.90 13.25 6.20
CA ASN A 567 4.31 12.94 7.50
C ASN A 567 5.40 12.80 8.56
N LEU A 568 5.04 12.94 9.83
CA LEU A 568 5.89 12.57 10.96
C LEU A 568 5.86 11.05 11.20
N PHE A 569 6.80 10.58 12.02
CA PHE A 569 6.83 9.17 12.42
C PHE A 569 5.50 8.76 13.07
N GLY A 570 4.90 7.73 12.52
CA GLY A 570 3.66 7.18 13.05
C GLY A 570 2.38 7.95 12.71
N GLU A 571 2.46 9.02 11.95
CA GLU A 571 1.29 9.76 11.45
C GLU A 571 0.94 9.37 10.02
N PRO A 572 -0.34 9.51 9.61
CA PRO A 572 -0.72 9.42 8.21
C PRO A 572 -0.16 10.59 7.40
N LEU A 573 -0.21 10.48 6.08
CA LEU A 573 0.15 11.55 5.14
C LEU A 573 -0.58 12.86 5.51
N VAL A 574 0.11 13.98 5.45
CA VAL A 574 -0.53 15.30 5.64
C VAL A 574 -1.59 15.54 4.57
N VAL A 575 -2.71 16.12 4.96
CA VAL A 575 -3.80 16.44 4.02
C VAL A 575 -4.12 17.91 4.01
N THR A 576 -4.22 18.55 5.19
CA THR A 576 -4.57 19.97 5.31
C THR A 576 -3.32 20.86 5.40
N PRO A 577 -3.43 22.17 5.07
CA PRO A 577 -2.33 23.10 5.29
C PRO A 577 -1.89 23.17 6.74
N ARG A 578 -2.82 22.99 7.71
CA ARG A 578 -2.51 22.93 9.14
C ARG A 578 -1.63 21.72 9.47
N ASP A 579 -1.91 20.55 8.88
CA ASP A 579 -1.08 19.35 9.06
C ASP A 579 0.32 19.58 8.49
N ALA A 580 0.40 20.21 7.30
CA ALA A 580 1.65 20.51 6.64
C ALA A 580 2.53 21.45 7.49
N VAL A 581 1.97 22.53 8.00
CA VAL A 581 2.66 23.49 8.88
C VAL A 581 3.13 22.79 10.15
N ARG A 582 2.25 22.05 10.82
CA ARG A 582 2.60 21.29 12.03
C ARG A 582 3.75 20.31 11.76
N SER A 583 3.60 19.45 10.73
CA SER A 583 4.61 18.43 10.42
C SER A 583 5.94 19.06 9.99
N TYR A 584 5.91 20.20 9.30
CA TYR A 584 7.10 20.94 8.94
C TYR A 584 7.87 21.44 10.18
N PHE A 585 7.20 22.15 11.08
CA PHE A 585 7.86 22.70 12.28
C PHE A 585 8.32 21.61 13.25
N CYS A 586 7.65 20.46 13.29
CA CYS A 586 7.99 19.33 14.17
C CYS A 586 8.96 18.32 13.53
N SER A 587 9.50 18.58 12.34
CA SER A 587 10.47 17.68 11.66
C SER A 587 11.78 18.36 11.37
N GLY A 588 12.77 17.58 10.91
CA GLY A 588 14.06 18.08 10.40
C GLY A 588 14.00 18.62 8.94
N ALA A 589 12.81 18.82 8.34
CA ALA A 589 12.71 19.43 7.03
C ALA A 589 13.16 20.90 7.09
N ASP A 590 13.98 21.33 6.12
CA ASP A 590 14.55 22.69 6.07
C ASP A 590 13.57 23.74 5.55
N ALA A 591 12.73 23.34 4.60
CA ALA A 591 11.77 24.23 3.94
C ALA A 591 10.41 23.58 3.74
N LEU A 592 9.37 24.42 3.61
CA LEU A 592 8.01 24.01 3.20
C LEU A 592 7.57 24.89 2.03
N VAL A 593 7.20 24.26 0.91
CA VAL A 593 6.53 24.92 -0.21
C VAL A 593 5.07 24.48 -0.23
N ALA A 594 4.17 25.36 0.21
CA ALA A 594 2.73 25.11 0.28
C ALA A 594 1.97 26.10 -0.62
N GLY A 595 1.33 25.61 -1.69
CA GLY A 595 0.82 26.51 -2.73
C GLY A 595 1.94 27.39 -3.25
N ASN A 596 1.73 28.70 -3.22
CA ASN A 596 2.75 29.70 -3.61
C ASN A 596 3.53 30.27 -2.42
N PHE A 597 3.45 29.65 -1.24
CA PHE A 597 4.16 30.10 -0.04
C PHE A 597 5.40 29.24 0.21
N LEU A 598 6.53 29.89 0.41
CA LEU A 598 7.80 29.30 0.82
C LEU A 598 8.11 29.68 2.26
N LEU A 599 8.34 28.70 3.12
CA LEU A 599 8.84 28.85 4.47
C LEU A 599 10.21 28.19 4.55
N GLU A 600 11.19 28.89 5.12
CA GLU A 600 12.53 28.35 5.43
C GLU A 600 12.79 28.44 6.94
N LYS A 601 13.37 27.39 7.52
CA LYS A 601 13.89 27.44 8.90
C LYS A 601 15.18 28.24 8.89
N ARG A 602 15.28 29.16 9.86
CA ARG A 602 16.48 29.95 10.09
C ARG A 602 17.55 29.14 10.80
#